data_b5eb471b70bc742fa4a1f60c078da9d8
#
_entry.id   b5eb471b70bc742fa4a1f60c078da9d8
#
_cell.length_a   1.000
_cell.length_b   1.000
_cell.length_c   1.000
_cell.angle_alpha   90.00
_cell.angle_beta   90.00
_cell.angle_gamma   90.00
#
_symmetry.space_group_name_H-M   'P 1'
#
loop_
_entity.id
_entity.type
_entity.pdbx_description
1 polymer ?
#
loop_
_entity_poly.entity_id
_entity_poly.type
_entity_poly.pdbx_seq_one_letter_code
_entity_poly.pdbx_strand_id
1 'polypeptide(L)'
;MYAVGEVSIKSKNLIDATYNSMMKAINILKPGLSLGDIGHEIQSYVEEKGFSVVRDFCGHGISTTFHEPPNILHYGKKNTGIKVYPGMTFTIEPMINSGKYDVKLLNDGWTAVTRDKSLSAQFEHTVGITENGYEIFTESAKGYSKPPYK
;
A
#
# COMPACT_ATOMS: atom_id res chain seq x y z
N MET A 1 -3.00 -1.43 11.21
CA MET A 1 -4.49 -1.42 11.23
C MET A 1 -5.01 -2.27 12.39
N TYR A 2 -6.00 -1.80 13.19
CA TYR A 2 -6.53 -2.54 14.33
C TYR A 2 -8.05 -2.67 14.20
N ALA A 3 -8.58 -3.88 14.44
CA ALA A 3 -10.01 -4.11 14.59
C ALA A 3 -10.35 -4.05 16.09
N VAL A 4 -11.01 -2.96 16.51
CA VAL A 4 -11.37 -2.75 17.93
C VAL A 4 -12.76 -3.33 18.18
N GLY A 5 -12.84 -4.37 19.02
CA GLY A 5 -14.07 -5.08 19.29
C GLY A 5 -14.60 -5.87 18.08
N GLU A 6 -15.92 -6.02 18.00
CA GLU A 6 -16.57 -6.64 16.86
C GLU A 6 -16.71 -5.64 15.71
N VAL A 7 -16.13 -5.95 14.56
CA VAL A 7 -16.24 -5.13 13.34
C VAL A 7 -17.07 -5.86 12.29
N SER A 8 -17.72 -5.09 11.41
CA SER A 8 -18.55 -5.64 10.34
C SER A 8 -17.77 -6.53 9.38
N ILE A 9 -18.43 -7.45 8.69
CA ILE A 9 -17.83 -8.28 7.63
C ILE A 9 -17.22 -7.40 6.55
N LYS A 10 -17.88 -6.29 6.18
CA LYS A 10 -17.36 -5.32 5.20
C LYS A 10 -16.03 -4.72 5.66
N SER A 11 -15.90 -4.37 6.94
CA SER A 11 -14.65 -3.83 7.50
C SER A 11 -13.54 -4.89 7.49
N LYS A 12 -13.84 -6.13 7.86
CA LYS A 12 -12.87 -7.26 7.80
C LYS A 12 -12.38 -7.48 6.37
N ASN A 13 -13.30 -7.53 5.42
CA ASN A 13 -12.94 -7.72 4.00
C ASN A 13 -12.07 -6.58 3.47
N LEU A 14 -12.35 -5.32 3.85
CA LEU A 14 -11.53 -4.17 3.49
C LEU A 14 -10.11 -4.28 4.07
N ILE A 15 -9.99 -4.59 5.37
CA ILE A 15 -8.69 -4.77 6.04
C ILE A 15 -7.89 -5.88 5.37
N ASP A 16 -8.51 -7.04 5.14
CA ASP A 16 -7.85 -8.17 4.47
C ASP A 16 -7.45 -7.85 3.04
N ALA A 17 -8.31 -7.18 2.27
CA ALA A 17 -8.00 -6.80 0.90
C ALA A 17 -6.84 -5.81 0.84
N THR A 18 -6.80 -4.82 1.76
CA THR A 18 -5.72 -3.84 1.83
C THR A 18 -4.38 -4.51 2.15
N TYR A 19 -4.32 -5.34 3.20
CA TYR A 19 -3.10 -6.06 3.55
C TYR A 19 -2.63 -6.98 2.42
N ASN A 20 -3.54 -7.79 1.89
CA ASN A 20 -3.19 -8.76 0.86
C ASN A 20 -2.75 -8.08 -0.45
N SER A 21 -3.32 -6.92 -0.81
CA SER A 21 -2.88 -6.14 -1.99
C SER A 21 -1.45 -5.64 -1.83
N MET A 22 -1.10 -5.12 -0.65
CA MET A 22 0.26 -4.71 -0.32
C MET A 22 1.23 -5.89 -0.42
N MET A 23 0.91 -7.02 0.21
CA MET A 23 1.78 -8.21 0.18
C MET A 23 1.92 -8.83 -1.21
N LYS A 24 0.86 -8.80 -2.04
CA LYS A 24 0.96 -9.21 -3.44
C LYS A 24 1.95 -8.35 -4.23
N ALA A 25 1.91 -7.04 -4.05
CA ALA A 25 2.85 -6.12 -4.69
C ALA A 25 4.29 -6.31 -4.18
N ILE A 26 4.47 -6.58 -2.89
CA ILE A 26 5.77 -6.88 -2.31
C ILE A 26 6.32 -8.20 -2.88
N ASN A 27 5.49 -9.24 -2.96
CA ASN A 27 5.91 -10.57 -3.41
C ASN A 27 6.39 -10.64 -4.87
N ILE A 28 6.06 -9.66 -5.71
CA ILE A 28 6.58 -9.60 -7.09
C ILE A 28 7.90 -8.85 -7.21
N LEU A 29 8.39 -8.22 -6.13
CA LEU A 29 9.59 -7.38 -6.17
C LEU A 29 10.83 -8.18 -6.53
N LYS A 30 11.56 -7.68 -7.52
CA LYS A 30 12.87 -8.16 -7.94
C LYS A 30 13.55 -7.12 -8.83
N PRO A 31 14.88 -7.15 -8.96
CA PRO A 31 15.57 -6.28 -9.90
C PRO A 31 14.98 -6.35 -11.32
N GLY A 32 14.82 -5.18 -11.94
CA GLY A 32 14.26 -5.05 -13.29
C GLY A 32 12.74 -4.92 -13.38
N LEU A 33 11.99 -5.14 -12.27
CA LEU A 33 10.55 -4.83 -12.19
C LEU A 33 10.33 -3.33 -12.43
N SER A 34 9.21 -2.94 -13.02
CA SER A 34 8.84 -1.52 -13.12
C SER A 34 7.98 -1.10 -11.92
N LEU A 35 8.11 0.14 -11.46
CA LEU A 35 7.27 0.66 -10.37
C LEU A 35 5.78 0.61 -10.71
N GLY A 36 5.40 0.76 -11.99
CA GLY A 36 4.02 0.60 -12.43
C GLY A 36 3.45 -0.82 -12.26
N ASP A 37 4.30 -1.84 -12.16
CA ASP A 37 3.86 -3.21 -11.87
C ASP A 37 3.34 -3.32 -10.44
N ILE A 38 3.96 -2.61 -9.48
CA ILE A 38 3.51 -2.51 -8.07
C ILE A 38 2.08 -1.96 -8.03
N GLY A 39 1.89 -0.78 -8.65
CA GLY A 39 0.57 -0.14 -8.67
C GLY A 39 -0.49 -0.96 -9.39
N HIS A 40 -0.12 -1.60 -10.51
CA HIS A 40 -1.02 -2.47 -11.24
C HIS A 40 -1.47 -3.67 -10.41
N GLU A 41 -0.55 -4.33 -9.69
CA GLU A 41 -0.87 -5.51 -8.86
C GLU A 41 -1.83 -5.15 -7.72
N ILE A 42 -1.58 -4.02 -7.03
CA ILE A 42 -2.47 -3.52 -5.99
C ILE A 42 -3.85 -3.20 -6.56
N GLN A 43 -3.90 -2.35 -7.59
CA GLN A 43 -5.14 -1.86 -8.17
C GLN A 43 -6.01 -3.00 -8.70
N SER A 44 -5.45 -3.89 -9.50
CA SER A 44 -6.19 -5.02 -10.09
C SER A 44 -6.81 -5.90 -9.01
N TYR A 45 -6.05 -6.21 -7.96
CA TYR A 45 -6.52 -7.07 -6.88
C TYR A 45 -7.67 -6.45 -6.08
N VAL A 46 -7.59 -5.16 -5.73
CA VAL A 46 -8.64 -4.53 -4.90
C VAL A 46 -9.87 -4.15 -5.70
N GLU A 47 -9.71 -3.74 -6.98
CA GLU A 47 -10.83 -3.42 -7.85
C GLU A 47 -11.66 -4.68 -8.20
N GLU A 48 -11.04 -5.84 -8.38
CA GLU A 48 -11.74 -7.13 -8.53
C GLU A 48 -12.64 -7.45 -7.33
N LYS A 49 -12.28 -6.96 -6.13
CA LYS A 49 -13.06 -7.13 -4.89
C LYS A 49 -14.07 -6.01 -4.63
N GLY A 50 -14.23 -5.08 -5.57
CA GLY A 50 -15.17 -3.98 -5.47
C GLY A 50 -14.69 -2.83 -4.56
N PHE A 51 -13.39 -2.74 -4.28
CA PHE A 51 -12.75 -1.64 -3.57
C PHE A 51 -12.05 -0.69 -4.56
N SER A 52 -11.57 0.45 -4.07
CA SER A 52 -10.83 1.41 -4.88
C SER A 52 -9.54 1.86 -4.22
N VAL A 53 -8.55 2.23 -5.04
CA VAL A 53 -7.26 2.75 -4.58
C VAL A 53 -7.29 4.27 -4.54
N VAL A 54 -6.95 4.86 -3.40
CA VAL A 54 -6.74 6.31 -3.26
C VAL A 54 -5.58 6.75 -4.17
N ARG A 55 -5.75 7.88 -4.86
CA ARG A 55 -4.79 8.37 -5.88
C ARG A 55 -4.02 9.62 -5.47
N ASP A 56 -4.45 10.26 -4.39
CA ASP A 56 -3.87 11.52 -3.89
C ASP A 56 -2.59 11.28 -3.05
N PHE A 57 -2.33 10.05 -2.67
CA PHE A 57 -1.17 9.63 -1.87
C PHE A 57 -0.43 8.48 -2.54
N CYS A 58 0.84 8.35 -2.22
CA CYS A 58 1.73 7.32 -2.75
C CYS A 58 2.78 6.92 -1.71
N GLY A 59 3.40 5.78 -1.90
CA GLY A 59 4.65 5.44 -1.24
C GLY A 59 5.81 6.25 -1.81
N HIS A 60 6.96 6.15 -1.20
CA HIS A 60 8.11 7.00 -1.49
C HIS A 60 9.43 6.25 -1.29
N GLY A 61 10.48 6.74 -1.95
CA GLY A 61 11.84 6.35 -1.61
C GLY A 61 12.17 6.79 -0.17
N ILE A 62 13.04 6.05 0.49
CA ILE A 62 13.48 6.34 1.86
C ILE A 62 14.95 5.97 2.02
N SER A 63 15.77 6.90 2.56
CA SER A 63 17.15 6.65 2.90
C SER A 63 17.55 7.50 4.11
N THR A 64 18.50 8.41 3.97
CA THR A 64 18.81 9.45 4.98
C THR A 64 17.73 10.53 5.05
N THR A 65 16.94 10.68 3.98
CA THR A 65 15.75 11.53 3.93
C THR A 65 14.51 10.65 4.04
N PHE A 66 13.56 11.02 4.91
CA PHE A 66 12.38 10.19 5.18
C PHE A 66 11.48 10.06 3.95
N HIS A 67 11.19 11.17 3.26
CA HIS A 67 10.44 11.17 2.01
C HIS A 67 11.35 11.66 0.87
N GLU A 68 11.65 10.80 -0.08
CA GLU A 68 12.43 11.15 -1.26
C GLU A 68 11.94 10.40 -2.52
N PRO A 69 12.32 10.83 -3.71
CA PRO A 69 12.02 10.07 -4.92
C PRO A 69 12.61 8.64 -4.89
N PRO A 70 11.97 7.70 -5.60
CA PRO A 70 10.82 7.87 -6.47
C PRO A 70 9.47 7.78 -5.73
N ASN A 71 8.41 8.35 -6.33
CA ASN A 71 7.04 8.09 -5.90
C ASN A 71 6.62 6.67 -6.29
N ILE A 72 6.03 5.94 -5.34
CA ILE A 72 5.54 4.58 -5.52
C ILE A 72 4.02 4.62 -5.58
N LEU A 73 3.46 4.73 -6.78
CA LEU A 73 2.02 4.76 -6.97
C LEU A 73 1.41 3.38 -6.70
N HIS A 74 0.27 3.37 -6.03
CA HIS A 74 -0.48 2.14 -5.72
C HIS A 74 -1.53 1.80 -6.79
N TYR A 75 -1.47 2.47 -7.94
CA TYR A 75 -2.25 2.24 -9.15
C TYR A 75 -1.36 2.46 -10.38
N GLY A 76 -1.71 1.88 -11.51
CA GLY A 76 -0.89 2.08 -12.71
C GLY A 76 -1.03 0.98 -13.76
N LYS A 77 -0.08 0.98 -14.67
CA LYS A 77 -0.01 0.03 -15.79
C LYS A 77 1.27 -0.79 -15.71
N LYS A 78 1.17 -2.07 -16.10
CA LYS A 78 2.34 -2.95 -16.20
C LYS A 78 3.42 -2.38 -17.12
N ASN A 79 4.67 -2.65 -16.76
CA ASN A 79 5.87 -2.28 -17.52
C ASN A 79 6.05 -0.76 -17.71
N THR A 80 5.52 0.07 -16.80
CA THR A 80 5.69 1.53 -16.83
C THR A 80 6.47 2.04 -15.62
N GLY A 81 7.07 3.23 -15.79
CA GLY A 81 7.85 3.88 -14.74
C GLY A 81 9.28 3.38 -14.62
N ILE A 82 9.93 3.76 -13.53
CA ILE A 82 11.34 3.45 -13.24
C ILE A 82 11.49 1.95 -12.97
N LYS A 83 12.60 1.38 -13.41
CA LYS A 83 13.00 0.01 -13.06
C LYS A 83 13.63 0.00 -11.68
N VAL A 84 13.23 -0.97 -10.83
CA VAL A 84 13.88 -1.19 -9.54
C VAL A 84 15.24 -1.87 -9.73
N TYR A 85 16.19 -1.54 -8.89
CA TYR A 85 17.54 -2.10 -8.90
C TYR A 85 18.00 -2.41 -7.46
N PRO A 86 18.99 -3.30 -7.28
CA PRO A 86 19.52 -3.62 -5.97
C PRO A 86 20.00 -2.38 -5.22
N GLY A 87 19.71 -2.31 -3.91
CA GLY A 87 20.01 -1.17 -3.06
C GLY A 87 18.93 -0.09 -2.99
N MET A 88 17.90 -0.13 -3.84
CA MET A 88 16.74 0.75 -3.66
C MET A 88 15.97 0.38 -2.40
N THR A 89 15.57 1.41 -1.64
CA THR A 89 14.66 1.30 -0.49
C THR A 89 13.47 2.24 -0.66
N PHE A 90 12.27 1.75 -0.38
CA PHE A 90 11.03 2.53 -0.55
C PHE A 90 9.88 1.93 0.25
N THR A 91 8.80 2.71 0.42
CA THR A 91 7.57 2.26 1.07
C THR A 91 6.55 1.75 0.06
N ILE A 92 5.75 0.77 0.47
CA ILE A 92 4.51 0.35 -0.19
C ILE A 92 3.40 0.45 0.86
N GLU A 93 2.47 1.39 0.66
CA GLU A 93 1.52 1.85 1.68
C GLU A 93 0.12 2.13 1.13
N PRO A 94 -0.52 1.16 0.46
CA PRO A 94 -1.78 1.41 -0.21
C PRO A 94 -2.89 1.83 0.76
N MET A 95 -3.57 2.93 0.42
CA MET A 95 -4.84 3.36 1.00
C MET A 95 -5.98 2.84 0.15
N ILE A 96 -6.85 2.01 0.71
CA ILE A 96 -7.94 1.35 0.01
C ILE A 96 -9.29 1.79 0.61
N ASN A 97 -10.20 2.25 -0.25
CA ASN A 97 -11.54 2.68 0.13
C ASN A 97 -12.59 1.62 -0.22
N SER A 98 -13.59 1.50 0.65
CA SER A 98 -14.76 0.62 0.39
C SER A 98 -15.82 1.26 -0.52
N GLY A 99 -15.59 2.46 -0.98
CA GLY A 99 -16.39 3.23 -1.92
C GLY A 99 -15.53 3.79 -3.05
N LYS A 100 -15.73 5.07 -3.39
CA LYS A 100 -14.94 5.75 -4.42
C LYS A 100 -13.54 6.11 -3.91
N TYR A 101 -12.58 6.24 -4.84
CA TYR A 101 -11.19 6.57 -4.51
C TYR A 101 -10.98 8.02 -4.05
N ASP A 102 -11.94 8.90 -4.30
CA ASP A 102 -11.81 10.33 -4.01
C ASP A 102 -11.70 10.61 -2.52
N VAL A 103 -10.76 11.46 -2.15
CA VAL A 103 -10.56 11.96 -0.79
C VAL A 103 -10.66 13.48 -0.74
N LYS A 104 -10.71 14.04 0.45
CA LYS A 104 -10.56 15.46 0.72
C LYS A 104 -9.75 15.69 1.98
N LEU A 105 -8.94 16.73 1.97
CA LEU A 105 -8.29 17.24 3.19
C LEU A 105 -9.28 18.09 3.98
N LEU A 106 -9.23 17.97 5.29
CA LEU A 106 -9.98 18.82 6.21
C LEU A 106 -9.25 20.16 6.42
N ASN A 107 -9.92 21.08 7.15
CA ASN A 107 -9.41 22.43 7.37
C ASN A 107 -8.14 22.49 8.23
N ASP A 108 -7.77 21.40 8.89
CA ASP A 108 -6.51 21.27 9.64
C ASP A 108 -5.30 21.09 8.72
N GLY A 109 -5.51 20.96 7.41
CA GLY A 109 -4.46 20.78 6.41
C GLY A 109 -3.75 19.44 6.46
N TRP A 110 -4.21 18.51 7.31
CA TRP A 110 -3.58 17.22 7.54
C TRP A 110 -4.54 16.04 7.34
N THR A 111 -5.71 16.07 7.96
CA THR A 111 -6.65 14.94 7.96
C THR A 111 -7.28 14.73 6.58
N ALA A 112 -7.04 13.57 5.99
CA ALA A 112 -7.70 13.12 4.78
C ALA A 112 -8.89 12.20 5.12
N VAL A 113 -10.04 12.46 4.49
CA VAL A 113 -11.23 11.62 4.63
C VAL A 113 -11.81 11.28 3.27
N THR A 114 -12.50 10.14 3.16
CA THR A 114 -13.20 9.75 1.93
C THR A 114 -14.32 10.75 1.62
N ARG A 115 -14.47 11.17 0.36
CA ARG A 115 -15.53 12.13 -0.03
C ARG A 115 -16.92 11.58 0.14
N ASP A 116 -17.08 10.28 -0.08
CA ASP A 116 -18.36 9.56 0.03
C ASP A 116 -18.64 9.00 1.43
N LYS A 117 -17.77 9.30 2.40
CA LYS A 117 -17.86 8.81 3.79
C LYS A 117 -17.75 7.29 3.91
N SER A 118 -17.21 6.61 2.91
CA SER A 118 -16.91 5.19 2.94
C SER A 118 -15.75 4.89 3.88
N LEU A 119 -15.61 3.62 4.28
CA LEU A 119 -14.47 3.18 5.09
C LEU A 119 -13.19 3.18 4.27
N SER A 120 -12.07 3.47 4.91
CA SER A 120 -10.73 3.37 4.34
C SER A 120 -9.83 2.53 5.25
N ALA A 121 -8.87 1.82 4.66
CA ALA A 121 -7.85 1.09 5.39
C ALA A 121 -6.48 1.30 4.73
N GLN A 122 -5.41 1.25 5.53
CA GLN A 122 -4.03 1.36 5.08
C GLN A 122 -3.15 0.37 5.83
N PHE A 123 -2.21 -0.23 5.12
CA PHE A 123 -1.04 -0.91 5.68
C PHE A 123 0.20 -0.37 4.99
N GLU A 124 1.33 -0.49 5.64
CA GLU A 124 2.61 -0.01 5.13
C GLU A 124 3.73 -0.98 5.48
N HIS A 125 4.61 -1.19 4.51
CA HIS A 125 5.93 -1.76 4.73
C HIS A 125 7.01 -0.95 4.02
N THR A 126 8.16 -0.83 4.69
CA THR A 126 9.41 -0.41 4.05
C THR A 126 10.11 -1.65 3.53
N VAL A 127 10.52 -1.61 2.26
CA VAL A 127 11.18 -2.72 1.58
C VAL A 127 12.51 -2.28 0.99
N GLY A 128 13.47 -3.21 0.95
CA GLY A 128 14.74 -3.05 0.24
C GLY A 128 14.85 -4.07 -0.90
N ILE A 129 15.38 -3.63 -2.04
CA ILE A 129 15.66 -4.53 -3.17
C ILE A 129 17.04 -5.14 -3.00
N THR A 130 17.10 -6.46 -2.99
CA THR A 130 18.33 -7.24 -2.94
C THR A 130 18.79 -7.67 -4.35
N GLU A 131 19.94 -8.30 -4.48
CA GLU A 131 20.43 -8.83 -5.75
C GLU A 131 19.45 -9.81 -6.42
N ASN A 132 18.69 -10.57 -5.63
CA ASN A 132 17.84 -11.65 -6.13
C ASN A 132 16.35 -11.50 -5.79
N GLY A 133 15.94 -10.41 -5.13
CA GLY A 133 14.55 -10.21 -4.69
C GLY A 133 14.39 -8.99 -3.80
N TYR A 134 13.84 -9.17 -2.63
CA TYR A 134 13.53 -8.08 -1.69
C TYR A 134 13.70 -8.54 -0.22
N GLU A 135 13.74 -7.55 0.66
CA GLU A 135 13.66 -7.71 2.12
C GLU A 135 12.63 -6.74 2.68
N ILE A 136 11.86 -7.15 3.69
CA ILE A 136 10.91 -6.28 4.41
C ILE A 136 11.56 -5.84 5.72
N PHE A 137 11.83 -4.54 5.87
CA PHE A 137 12.51 -4.01 7.05
C PHE A 137 11.57 -3.75 8.24
N THR A 138 10.29 -3.60 7.99
CA THR A 138 9.27 -3.26 9.00
C THR A 138 8.39 -4.46 9.38
N GLU A 139 8.83 -5.68 9.13
CA GLU A 139 8.13 -6.86 9.56
C GLU A 139 8.16 -7.00 11.10
N SER A 140 7.01 -7.31 11.69
CA SER A 140 6.92 -7.47 13.14
C SER A 140 7.61 -8.74 13.60
N ALA A 141 8.64 -8.62 14.44
CA ALA A 141 9.30 -9.75 15.08
C ALA A 141 8.35 -10.61 15.95
N LYS A 142 7.19 -10.08 16.33
CA LYS A 142 6.14 -10.77 17.10
C LYS A 142 5.00 -11.30 16.24
N GLY A 143 5.09 -11.21 14.91
CA GLY A 143 4.05 -11.63 13.98
C GLY A 143 2.82 -10.69 13.92
N TYR A 144 2.92 -9.48 14.46
CA TYR A 144 1.81 -8.50 14.45
C TYR A 144 1.75 -7.75 13.11
N SER A 145 1.62 -8.48 12.00
CA SER A 145 1.61 -7.89 10.66
C SER A 145 0.20 -7.45 10.23
N LYS A 146 -0.85 -8.17 10.67
CA LYS A 146 -2.26 -7.79 10.43
C LYS A 146 -3.19 -8.33 11.50
N PRO A 147 -4.42 -7.75 11.65
CA PRO A 147 -5.47 -8.33 12.51
C PRO A 147 -5.94 -9.73 12.04
N PRO A 148 -6.37 -10.60 12.97
CA PRO A 148 -6.28 -10.42 14.41
C PRO A 148 -4.87 -10.62 14.93
N TYR A 149 -4.38 -9.67 15.71
CA TYR A 149 -3.09 -9.79 16.39
C TYR A 149 -3.23 -10.77 17.56
N LYS A 150 -2.48 -11.84 17.54
CA LYS A 150 -2.51 -12.91 18.55
C LYS A 150 -1.19 -12.98 19.32
#